data_00132c035b1773cf9ddf768ea376b7c0
#
_entry.id   00132c035b1773cf9ddf768ea376b7c0
#
_cell.length_a   1.000
_cell.length_b   1.000
_cell.length_c   1.000
_cell.angle_alpha   90.00
_cell.angle_beta   90.00
_cell.angle_gamma   90.00
#
_symmetry.space_group_name_H-M   'P 1'
#
loop_
_entity.id
_entity.type
_entity.pdbx_description
1 polymer ?
#
loop_
_entity_poly.entity_id
_entity_poly.type
_entity_poly.pdbx_seq_one_letter_code
_entity_poly.pdbx_strand_id
1 'polypeptide(L)'
;MTNVSRKCFSLLILIAAALPLAAQSTKRHAVAPSIAMVVLRGTVTDSGTGAPVLFAQVANGPRTAVTAADGSYAIFVPVGLTTAVVAGRSGYEPSSTTIVGQDGLVVNFSLKGKPTVKVRVTNGSSYDVDTETAQFAQELLFTSPSRSDNINLCKADGTKFNADRSEFARITGPAVSVMDAACCTATTVLKVTVDLKNGEHHDVVLADSCTGVYLDFSGRNHLTGQFVYTRFEDIQEIVFP
;
A
#
# COMPACT_ATOMS: atom_id res chain seq x y z
N MET A 1 -1.16 24.86 -70.56
CA MET A 1 -2.41 25.08 -71.27
C MET A 1 -3.52 24.97 -70.25
N THR A 2 -4.29 25.86 -69.83
CA THR A 2 -4.82 27.15 -70.26
C THR A 2 -5.37 27.83 -69.02
N ASN A 3 -5.00 29.09 -68.86
CA ASN A 3 -5.60 30.10 -67.97
C ASN A 3 -7.13 30.18 -68.14
N VAL A 4 -7.87 30.38 -67.04
CA VAL A 4 -8.99 31.31 -67.04
C VAL A 4 -9.13 32.01 -65.70
N SER A 5 -8.74 33.29 -65.72
CA SER A 5 -9.07 34.33 -64.80
C SER A 5 -10.55 34.72 -64.94
N ARG A 6 -11.28 34.90 -63.83
CA ARG A 6 -12.43 35.83 -63.83
C ARG A 6 -12.55 36.55 -62.49
N LYS A 7 -12.31 37.86 -62.61
CA LYS A 7 -12.66 38.91 -61.69
C LYS A 7 -14.19 39.08 -61.62
N CYS A 8 -14.77 39.27 -60.47
CA CYS A 8 -16.02 40.01 -60.33
C CYS A 8 -16.11 40.60 -58.91
N PHE A 9 -15.96 41.86 -58.86
CA PHE A 9 -16.80 42.92 -58.34
C PHE A 9 -17.24 42.88 -56.88
N SER A 10 -16.71 43.92 -56.20
CA SER A 10 -17.14 44.47 -54.90
C SER A 10 -18.63 44.84 -54.87
N LEU A 11 -19.28 44.51 -53.76
CA LEU A 11 -20.44 45.28 -53.31
C LEU A 11 -20.30 45.43 -51.78
N LEU A 12 -19.89 46.64 -51.36
CA LEU A 12 -19.90 47.11 -49.98
C LEU A 12 -21.37 47.42 -49.60
N ILE A 13 -21.92 46.63 -48.73
CA ILE A 13 -23.17 46.96 -48.03
C ILE A 13 -22.77 47.26 -46.58
N LEU A 14 -22.78 48.57 -46.25
CA LEU A 14 -22.68 49.08 -44.88
C LEU A 14 -24.03 48.79 -44.18
N ILE A 15 -24.05 47.76 -43.36
CA ILE A 15 -25.17 47.59 -42.43
C ILE A 15 -24.67 48.11 -41.07
N ALA A 16 -25.16 49.27 -40.68
CA ALA A 16 -25.02 49.79 -39.33
C ALA A 16 -25.89 48.97 -38.38
N ALA A 17 -25.28 47.96 -37.76
CA ALA A 17 -25.94 47.20 -36.69
C ALA A 17 -25.80 47.99 -35.38
N ALA A 18 -26.90 48.57 -34.89
CA ALA A 18 -27.01 49.06 -33.53
C ALA A 18 -26.89 47.88 -32.54
N LEU A 19 -25.75 47.79 -31.88
CA LEU A 19 -25.53 46.83 -30.80
C LEU A 19 -26.33 47.27 -29.59
N PRO A 20 -27.21 46.43 -29.03
CA PRO A 20 -27.80 46.71 -27.74
C PRO A 20 -26.70 46.64 -26.68
N LEU A 21 -26.54 47.67 -25.87
CA LEU A 21 -25.75 47.61 -24.65
C LEU A 21 -26.37 46.57 -23.73
N ALA A 22 -25.87 45.35 -23.82
CA ALA A 22 -26.17 44.30 -22.85
C ALA A 22 -25.57 44.76 -21.52
N ALA A 23 -26.43 45.13 -20.58
CA ALA A 23 -26.06 45.41 -19.19
C ALA A 23 -25.35 44.13 -18.67
N GLN A 24 -24.04 44.18 -18.52
CA GLN A 24 -23.29 43.14 -17.86
C GLN A 24 -23.70 43.14 -16.39
N SER A 25 -24.63 42.23 -16.06
CA SER A 25 -24.93 41.88 -14.68
C SER A 25 -23.66 41.30 -14.08
N THR A 26 -22.89 42.11 -13.35
CA THR A 26 -21.79 41.66 -12.50
C THR A 26 -22.40 40.79 -11.40
N LYS A 27 -22.48 39.47 -11.67
CA LYS A 27 -22.71 38.49 -10.59
C LYS A 27 -21.56 38.69 -9.59
N ARG A 28 -21.86 39.43 -8.51
CA ARG A 28 -20.96 39.43 -7.35
C ARG A 28 -20.86 37.98 -6.90
N HIS A 29 -19.70 37.36 -7.17
CA HIS A 29 -19.39 36.10 -6.54
C HIS A 29 -19.37 36.37 -5.04
N ALA A 30 -20.37 35.87 -4.33
CA ALA A 30 -20.35 35.87 -2.88
C ALA A 30 -19.09 35.11 -2.47
N VAL A 31 -18.12 35.82 -1.92
CA VAL A 31 -16.95 35.20 -1.32
C VAL A 31 -17.46 34.35 -0.19
N ALA A 32 -17.33 33.01 -0.32
CA ALA A 32 -17.73 32.12 0.76
C ALA A 32 -16.98 32.52 2.04
N PRO A 33 -17.67 32.59 3.20
CA PRO A 33 -17.02 32.98 4.44
C PRO A 33 -15.82 32.06 4.70
N SER A 34 -14.63 32.63 4.86
CA SER A 34 -13.43 31.88 5.21
C SER A 34 -13.58 31.38 6.64
N ILE A 35 -13.65 30.06 6.82
CA ILE A 35 -13.64 29.44 8.14
C ILE A 35 -12.24 29.61 8.74
N ALA A 36 -12.16 30.22 9.91
CA ALA A 36 -10.90 30.34 10.63
C ALA A 36 -10.36 28.95 11.02
N MET A 37 -9.08 28.76 10.90
CA MET A 37 -8.41 27.46 11.12
C MET A 37 -7.36 27.62 12.22
N VAL A 38 -7.20 26.58 13.05
CA VAL A 38 -6.13 26.44 14.02
C VAL A 38 -5.34 25.17 13.78
N VAL A 39 -4.14 25.11 14.32
CA VAL A 39 -3.28 23.93 14.22
C VAL A 39 -3.55 23.00 15.41
N LEU A 40 -4.07 21.83 15.14
CA LEU A 40 -4.10 20.69 16.04
C LEU A 40 -2.74 19.97 15.99
N ARG A 41 -2.17 19.66 17.15
CA ARG A 41 -0.93 18.89 17.29
C ARG A 41 -1.17 17.62 18.08
N GLY A 42 -0.25 16.68 18.01
CA GLY A 42 -0.28 15.47 18.81
C GLY A 42 0.74 14.43 18.36
N THR A 43 0.61 13.25 18.93
CA THR A 43 1.44 12.09 18.59
C THR A 43 0.55 10.89 18.27
N VAL A 44 1.08 9.98 17.46
CA VAL A 44 0.48 8.67 17.19
C VAL A 44 1.44 7.60 17.68
N THR A 45 0.98 6.72 18.56
CA THR A 45 1.77 5.65 19.17
C THR A 45 1.10 4.29 18.96
N ASP A 46 1.88 3.23 18.98
CA ASP A 46 1.41 1.85 19.04
C ASP A 46 0.89 1.53 20.45
N SER A 47 -0.31 0.97 20.56
CA SER A 47 -0.96 0.72 21.87
C SER A 47 -0.32 -0.42 22.65
N GLY A 48 0.35 -1.35 22.00
CA GLY A 48 1.00 -2.49 22.65
C GLY A 48 2.40 -2.18 23.14
N THR A 49 3.15 -1.38 22.39
CA THR A 49 4.56 -1.09 22.67
C THR A 49 4.84 0.32 23.16
N GLY A 50 3.91 1.25 22.94
CA GLY A 50 4.13 2.69 23.18
C GLY A 50 5.06 3.37 22.16
N ALA A 51 5.59 2.63 21.19
CA ALA A 51 6.49 3.16 20.19
C ALA A 51 5.77 4.15 19.24
N PRO A 52 6.47 5.18 18.72
CA PRO A 52 5.89 6.09 17.76
C PRO A 52 5.52 5.37 16.46
N VAL A 53 4.35 5.69 15.90
CA VAL A 53 3.92 5.17 14.59
C VAL A 53 4.30 6.15 13.51
N LEU A 54 5.37 5.83 12.79
CA LEU A 54 5.87 6.59 11.64
C LEU A 54 4.93 6.39 10.43
N PHE A 55 4.73 7.44 9.63
CA PHE A 55 3.88 7.46 8.44
C PHE A 55 2.39 7.15 8.71
N ALA A 56 1.91 7.33 9.93
CA ALA A 56 0.47 7.32 10.17
C ALA A 56 -0.17 8.54 9.52
N GLN A 57 -1.28 8.34 8.85
CA GLN A 57 -2.08 9.43 8.29
C GLN A 57 -3.07 9.92 9.35
N VAL A 58 -3.05 11.22 9.62
CA VAL A 58 -4.05 11.89 10.45
C VAL A 58 -4.92 12.75 9.55
N ALA A 59 -6.23 12.56 9.59
CA ALA A 59 -7.19 13.22 8.69
C ALA A 59 -8.27 14.00 9.44
N ASN A 60 -8.65 15.16 8.89
CA ASN A 60 -9.79 15.94 9.26
C ASN A 60 -10.56 16.36 8.00
N GLY A 61 -11.58 15.59 7.62
CA GLY A 61 -12.24 15.75 6.33
C GLY A 61 -11.24 15.60 5.16
N PRO A 62 -11.14 16.59 4.26
CA PRO A 62 -10.22 16.52 3.12
C PRO A 62 -8.77 16.85 3.46
N ARG A 63 -8.48 17.26 4.68
CA ARG A 63 -7.12 17.59 5.13
C ARG A 63 -6.46 16.40 5.73
N THR A 64 -5.19 16.21 5.40
CA THR A 64 -4.37 15.13 5.92
C THR A 64 -3.00 15.63 6.35
N ALA A 65 -2.43 14.96 7.36
CA ALA A 65 -1.04 15.08 7.77
C ALA A 65 -0.46 13.68 7.93
N VAL A 66 0.86 13.56 7.85
CA VAL A 66 1.57 12.29 8.05
C VAL A 66 2.48 12.47 9.24
N THR A 67 2.56 11.46 10.11
CA THR A 67 3.42 11.51 11.30
C THR A 67 4.90 11.44 10.93
N ALA A 68 5.71 12.19 11.67
CA ALA A 68 7.17 12.15 11.61
C ALA A 68 7.73 10.90 12.30
N ALA A 69 9.06 10.76 12.35
CA ALA A 69 9.75 9.60 12.95
C ALA A 69 9.47 9.41 14.46
N ASP A 70 9.19 10.49 15.16
CA ASP A 70 8.81 10.52 16.59
C ASP A 70 7.29 10.35 16.79
N GLY A 71 6.52 10.05 15.74
CA GLY A 71 5.07 9.94 15.77
C GLY A 71 4.33 11.26 15.83
N SER A 72 5.01 12.40 15.85
CA SER A 72 4.38 13.72 15.93
C SER A 72 3.68 14.11 14.62
N TYR A 73 2.60 14.90 14.76
CA TYR A 73 1.86 15.46 13.64
C TYR A 73 1.32 16.87 13.93
N ALA A 74 0.97 17.59 12.86
CA ALA A 74 0.26 18.86 12.93
C ALA A 74 -0.73 18.94 11.75
N ILE A 75 -2.00 19.27 12.05
CA ILE A 75 -3.07 19.36 11.04
C ILE A 75 -3.99 20.55 11.33
N PHE A 76 -4.50 21.19 10.28
CA PHE A 76 -5.44 22.29 10.43
C PHE A 76 -6.87 21.78 10.67
N VAL A 77 -7.53 22.35 11.68
CA VAL A 77 -8.92 22.09 12.03
C VAL A 77 -9.73 23.40 12.13
N PRO A 78 -11.03 23.40 11.83
CA PRO A 78 -11.85 24.61 11.89
C PRO A 78 -12.08 25.05 13.32
N VAL A 79 -11.97 26.36 13.59
CA VAL A 79 -12.19 26.96 14.91
C VAL A 79 -13.66 26.87 15.31
N GLY A 80 -13.94 26.47 16.55
CA GLY A 80 -15.28 26.49 17.16
C GLY A 80 -16.24 25.46 16.58
N LEU A 81 -15.82 24.66 15.59
CA LEU A 81 -16.67 23.62 15.01
C LEU A 81 -16.31 22.25 15.58
N THR A 82 -17.36 21.46 15.84
CA THR A 82 -17.19 20.05 16.16
C THR A 82 -16.81 19.29 14.91
N THR A 83 -15.68 18.56 14.96
CA THR A 83 -15.17 17.82 13.82
C THR A 83 -14.51 16.52 14.27
N ALA A 84 -14.55 15.49 13.41
CA ALA A 84 -13.86 14.23 13.64
C ALA A 84 -12.41 14.30 13.12
N VAL A 85 -11.50 13.78 13.91
CA VAL A 85 -10.11 13.54 13.50
C VAL A 85 -9.85 12.05 13.57
N VAL A 86 -9.28 11.50 12.52
CA VAL A 86 -9.01 10.05 12.38
C VAL A 86 -7.53 9.85 12.17
N ALA A 87 -6.93 8.93 12.91
CA ALA A 87 -5.57 8.47 12.68
C ALA A 87 -5.58 7.01 12.21
N GLY A 88 -4.75 6.66 11.23
CA GLY A 88 -4.63 5.30 10.73
C GLY A 88 -3.37 5.07 9.94
N ARG A 89 -2.98 3.80 9.84
CA ARG A 89 -1.85 3.32 9.05
C ARG A 89 -2.12 1.87 8.64
N SER A 90 -1.57 1.42 7.50
CA SER A 90 -1.54 -0.01 7.15
C SER A 90 -0.95 -0.81 8.32
N GLY A 91 -1.52 -1.97 8.62
CA GLY A 91 -1.12 -2.80 9.77
C GLY A 91 -1.71 -2.39 11.12
N TYR A 92 -2.52 -1.33 11.16
CA TYR A 92 -3.18 -0.86 12.39
C TYR A 92 -4.69 -0.72 12.22
N GLU A 93 -5.42 -0.87 13.30
CA GLU A 93 -6.82 -0.47 13.38
C GLU A 93 -6.89 1.07 13.44
N PRO A 94 -7.74 1.73 12.62
CA PRO A 94 -7.87 3.18 12.69
C PRO A 94 -8.51 3.61 14.01
N SER A 95 -8.06 4.76 14.52
CA SER A 95 -8.60 5.39 15.73
C SER A 95 -9.18 6.75 15.39
N SER A 96 -10.30 7.13 16.00
CA SER A 96 -10.95 8.40 15.75
C SER A 96 -11.40 9.07 17.03
N THR A 97 -11.42 10.41 17.02
CA THR A 97 -11.96 11.22 18.11
C THR A 97 -12.69 12.43 17.55
N THR A 98 -13.64 12.94 18.31
CA THR A 98 -14.38 14.17 17.98
C THR A 98 -13.85 15.30 18.85
N ILE A 99 -13.55 16.44 18.23
CA ILE A 99 -12.99 17.61 18.90
C ILE A 99 -13.78 18.86 18.52
N VAL A 100 -13.63 19.91 19.35
CA VAL A 100 -13.97 21.29 18.97
C VAL A 100 -12.66 22.03 18.73
N GLY A 101 -12.48 22.59 17.52
CA GLY A 101 -11.23 23.26 17.15
C GLY A 101 -10.97 24.50 18.00
N GLN A 102 -9.86 24.51 18.73
CA GLN A 102 -9.39 25.63 19.53
C GLN A 102 -7.87 25.70 19.48
N ASP A 103 -7.31 26.87 19.75
CA ASP A 103 -5.87 27.05 19.75
C ASP A 103 -5.20 26.27 20.92
N GLY A 104 -4.01 25.72 20.65
CA GLY A 104 -3.26 24.95 21.64
C GLY A 104 -3.81 23.54 21.91
N LEU A 105 -4.85 23.08 21.21
CA LEU A 105 -5.38 21.73 21.39
C LEU A 105 -4.34 20.67 20.97
N VAL A 106 -4.14 19.69 21.86
CA VAL A 106 -3.29 18.52 21.64
C VAL A 106 -4.17 17.27 21.67
N VAL A 107 -4.04 16.42 20.66
CA VAL A 107 -4.74 15.12 20.58
C VAL A 107 -3.72 14.03 20.26
N ASN A 108 -3.63 13.03 21.13
CA ASN A 108 -2.77 11.88 20.92
C ASN A 108 -3.64 10.67 20.53
N PHE A 109 -3.15 9.88 19.58
CA PHE A 109 -3.77 8.62 19.17
C PHE A 109 -2.91 7.45 19.60
N SER A 110 -3.58 6.39 20.06
CA SER A 110 -2.96 5.09 20.30
C SER A 110 -3.60 4.10 19.34
N LEU A 111 -2.82 3.57 18.39
CA LEU A 111 -3.30 2.65 17.37
C LEU A 111 -3.03 1.22 17.80
N LYS A 112 -4.02 0.35 17.65
CA LYS A 112 -3.89 -1.08 17.90
C LYS A 112 -3.34 -1.77 16.65
N GLY A 113 -2.19 -2.45 16.78
CA GLY A 113 -1.62 -3.26 15.72
C GLY A 113 -2.55 -4.41 15.33
N LYS A 114 -2.67 -4.66 14.03
CA LYS A 114 -3.28 -5.87 13.48
C LYS A 114 -2.29 -7.03 13.55
N PRO A 115 -2.75 -8.28 13.43
CA PRO A 115 -1.85 -9.42 13.32
C PRO A 115 -0.81 -9.25 12.21
N THR A 116 0.42 -9.70 12.47
CA THR A 116 1.53 -9.62 11.52
C THR A 116 2.04 -11.00 11.13
N VAL A 117 2.66 -11.09 9.96
CA VAL A 117 3.47 -12.23 9.56
C VAL A 117 4.89 -11.99 10.05
N LYS A 118 5.42 -12.91 10.85
CA LYS A 118 6.80 -12.82 11.35
C LYS A 118 7.77 -13.48 10.40
N VAL A 119 8.82 -12.78 9.99
CA VAL A 119 9.86 -13.29 9.11
C VAL A 119 11.19 -13.31 9.85
N ARG A 120 11.84 -14.46 9.91
CA ARG A 120 13.19 -14.62 10.41
C ARG A 120 14.12 -14.98 9.26
N VAL A 121 15.24 -14.28 9.17
CA VAL A 121 16.22 -14.40 8.09
C VAL A 121 17.43 -15.20 8.56
N THR A 122 18.13 -15.84 7.66
CA THR A 122 19.30 -16.73 7.95
C THR A 122 20.44 -16.00 8.66
N ASN A 123 20.56 -14.68 8.50
CA ASN A 123 21.56 -13.86 9.22
C ASN A 123 21.17 -13.58 10.69
N GLY A 124 20.07 -14.14 11.18
CA GLY A 124 19.56 -13.98 12.54
C GLY A 124 18.68 -12.76 12.76
N SER A 125 18.49 -11.88 11.77
CA SER A 125 17.56 -10.77 11.89
C SER A 125 16.10 -11.24 11.73
N SER A 126 15.17 -10.46 12.30
CA SER A 126 13.74 -10.71 12.16
C SER A 126 12.99 -9.40 11.98
N TYR A 127 11.83 -9.49 11.32
CA TYR A 127 10.93 -8.36 11.13
C TYR A 127 9.50 -8.86 10.96
N ASP A 128 8.55 -7.97 11.24
CA ASP A 128 7.13 -8.22 11.10
C ASP A 128 6.62 -7.55 9.82
N VAL A 129 5.77 -8.25 9.08
CA VAL A 129 5.10 -7.77 7.87
C VAL A 129 3.60 -7.63 8.13
N ASP A 130 3.03 -6.50 7.71
CA ASP A 130 1.59 -6.31 7.77
C ASP A 130 0.87 -7.40 6.97
N THR A 131 0.01 -8.17 7.62
CA THR A 131 -0.70 -9.31 7.00
C THR A 131 -1.44 -8.91 5.73
N GLU A 132 -1.98 -7.68 5.67
CA GLU A 132 -2.73 -7.17 4.51
C GLU A 132 -1.86 -6.98 3.25
N THR A 133 -0.55 -6.84 3.42
CA THR A 133 0.39 -6.58 2.32
C THR A 133 1.37 -7.71 2.08
N ALA A 134 1.36 -8.73 2.96
CA ALA A 134 2.22 -9.90 2.85
C ALA A 134 1.84 -10.73 1.62
N GLN A 135 2.80 -11.01 0.74
CA GLN A 135 2.56 -11.71 -0.53
C GLN A 135 3.77 -12.52 -0.94
N PHE A 136 3.53 -13.58 -1.69
CA PHE A 136 4.56 -14.27 -2.45
C PHE A 136 4.84 -13.48 -3.73
N ALA A 137 6.11 -13.27 -4.06
CA ALA A 137 6.52 -12.54 -5.24
C ALA A 137 7.39 -13.42 -6.13
N GLN A 138 7.15 -13.36 -7.43
CA GLN A 138 7.95 -14.00 -8.45
C GLN A 138 8.68 -12.91 -9.24
N GLU A 139 9.99 -12.94 -9.21
CA GLU A 139 10.82 -12.00 -9.94
C GLU A 139 11.39 -12.68 -11.19
N LEU A 140 10.91 -12.27 -12.36
CA LEU A 140 11.53 -12.58 -13.65
C LEU A 140 12.61 -11.53 -13.92
N LEU A 141 13.78 -11.96 -14.38
CA LEU A 141 14.83 -11.06 -14.82
C LEU A 141 14.25 -10.01 -15.78
N PHE A 142 14.43 -8.72 -15.45
CA PHE A 142 14.02 -7.56 -16.26
C PHE A 142 12.51 -7.24 -16.29
N THR A 143 11.69 -7.82 -15.42
CA THR A 143 10.26 -7.47 -15.30
C THR A 143 9.92 -7.02 -13.88
N SER A 144 8.79 -6.30 -13.74
CA SER A 144 8.25 -6.03 -12.42
C SER A 144 7.82 -7.34 -11.76
N PRO A 145 8.09 -7.54 -10.45
CA PRO A 145 7.69 -8.77 -9.76
C PRO A 145 6.18 -8.98 -9.85
N SER A 146 5.78 -10.20 -10.23
CA SER A 146 4.40 -10.67 -10.06
C SER A 146 4.17 -11.00 -8.60
N ARG A 147 3.06 -10.54 -8.02
CA ARG A 147 2.69 -10.77 -6.62
C ARG A 147 1.41 -11.56 -6.53
N SER A 148 1.36 -12.50 -5.58
CA SER A 148 0.22 -13.37 -5.38
C SER A 148 0.05 -13.69 -3.90
N ASP A 149 -1.20 -13.88 -3.47
CA ASP A 149 -1.51 -14.46 -2.17
C ASP A 149 -1.32 -15.99 -2.17
N ASN A 150 -1.19 -16.58 -3.35
CA ASN A 150 -1.03 -18.02 -3.55
C ASN A 150 0.38 -18.37 -4.00
N ILE A 151 0.82 -19.58 -3.63
CA ILE A 151 2.06 -20.19 -4.10
C ILE A 151 1.80 -21.61 -4.59
N ASN A 152 2.46 -22.01 -5.67
CA ASN A 152 2.38 -23.36 -6.19
C ASN A 152 3.43 -24.25 -5.52
N LEU A 153 2.96 -25.35 -4.96
CA LEU A 153 3.74 -26.31 -4.22
C LEU A 153 3.67 -27.68 -4.89
N CYS A 154 4.73 -28.47 -4.70
CA CYS A 154 4.79 -29.85 -5.19
C CYS A 154 5.33 -30.77 -4.09
N LYS A 155 4.61 -31.85 -3.78
CA LYS A 155 5.01 -32.89 -2.83
C LYS A 155 6.06 -33.82 -3.45
N ALA A 156 6.74 -34.59 -2.62
CA ALA A 156 7.77 -35.54 -3.07
C ALA A 156 7.23 -36.64 -4.02
N ASP A 157 5.94 -36.90 -4.01
CA ASP A 157 5.28 -37.82 -4.94
C ASP A 157 4.91 -37.19 -6.30
N GLY A 158 5.28 -35.93 -6.53
CA GLY A 158 4.95 -35.17 -7.74
C GLY A 158 3.58 -34.50 -7.73
N THR A 159 2.79 -34.66 -6.66
CA THR A 159 1.48 -34.01 -6.52
C THR A 159 1.62 -32.52 -6.37
N LYS A 160 1.09 -31.76 -7.32
CA LYS A 160 1.07 -30.29 -7.30
C LYS A 160 -0.22 -29.76 -6.69
N PHE A 161 -0.09 -28.74 -5.88
CA PHE A 161 -1.22 -28.02 -5.30
C PHE A 161 -0.89 -26.53 -5.17
N ASN A 162 -1.94 -25.73 -5.13
CA ASN A 162 -1.83 -24.29 -4.90
C ASN A 162 -2.33 -24.01 -3.48
N ALA A 163 -1.57 -23.26 -2.71
CA ALA A 163 -1.94 -22.90 -1.34
C ALA A 163 -2.02 -21.38 -1.20
N ASP A 164 -3.12 -20.91 -0.61
CA ASP A 164 -3.30 -19.52 -0.25
C ASP A 164 -2.51 -19.20 1.03
N ARG A 165 -2.00 -17.99 1.09
CA ARG A 165 -1.25 -17.48 2.26
C ARG A 165 -1.98 -17.69 3.59
N SER A 166 -3.31 -17.60 3.61
CA SER A 166 -4.14 -17.80 4.80
C SER A 166 -4.17 -19.23 5.30
N GLU A 167 -3.77 -20.20 4.48
CA GLU A 167 -3.73 -21.63 4.83
C GLU A 167 -2.47 -22.00 5.61
N PHE A 168 -1.41 -21.20 5.52
CA PHE A 168 -0.16 -21.48 6.21
C PHE A 168 -0.22 -21.07 7.69
N ALA A 169 0.30 -21.96 8.55
CA ALA A 169 0.74 -21.61 9.90
C ALA A 169 2.20 -21.21 9.90
N ARG A 170 3.04 -21.94 9.11
CA ARG A 170 4.48 -21.71 9.06
C ARG A 170 5.08 -22.20 7.75
N ILE A 171 6.13 -21.51 7.30
CA ILE A 171 7.07 -21.99 6.28
C ILE A 171 8.45 -21.99 6.92
N THR A 172 9.15 -23.12 6.88
CA THR A 172 10.49 -23.30 7.46
C THR A 172 11.51 -23.49 6.33
N GLY A 173 12.54 -22.65 6.34
CA GLY A 173 13.69 -22.68 5.47
C GLY A 173 15.00 -22.96 6.23
N PRO A 174 16.15 -22.53 5.72
CA PRO A 174 16.25 -21.86 4.43
C PRO A 174 15.86 -22.78 3.28
N ALA A 175 15.31 -22.20 2.21
CA ALA A 175 15.02 -22.98 1.02
C ALA A 175 16.33 -23.52 0.42
N VAL A 176 16.39 -24.82 0.23
CA VAL A 176 17.57 -25.48 -0.35
C VAL A 176 17.32 -25.84 -1.80
N SER A 177 18.30 -25.58 -2.64
CA SER A 177 18.28 -25.99 -4.04
C SER A 177 18.46 -27.50 -4.17
N VAL A 178 17.49 -28.17 -4.76
CA VAL A 178 17.52 -29.63 -4.99
C VAL A 178 17.16 -29.95 -6.43
N MET A 179 17.61 -31.10 -6.93
CA MET A 179 17.09 -31.68 -8.16
C MET A 179 15.89 -32.55 -7.81
N ASP A 180 14.72 -32.21 -8.31
CA ASP A 180 13.50 -32.98 -8.07
C ASP A 180 12.76 -33.22 -9.39
N ALA A 181 13.03 -34.41 -9.97
CA ALA A 181 12.48 -34.80 -11.27
C ALA A 181 10.95 -35.07 -11.21
N ALA A 182 10.38 -35.32 -10.04
CA ALA A 182 8.93 -35.51 -9.90
C ALA A 182 8.16 -34.20 -10.04
N CYS A 183 8.77 -33.11 -9.58
CA CYS A 183 8.18 -31.78 -9.64
C CYS A 183 8.66 -30.97 -10.86
N CYS A 184 9.95 -31.07 -11.22
CA CYS A 184 10.57 -30.27 -12.28
C CYS A 184 11.60 -31.09 -13.05
N THR A 185 11.43 -31.27 -14.34
CA THR A 185 12.21 -32.21 -15.15
C THR A 185 13.61 -31.78 -15.53
N ALA A 186 14.06 -30.54 -15.26
CA ALA A 186 15.35 -30.07 -15.80
C ALA A 186 16.07 -28.99 -15.00
N THR A 187 15.61 -28.60 -13.83
CA THR A 187 16.22 -27.48 -13.08
C THR A 187 16.30 -27.78 -11.58
N THR A 188 17.23 -27.12 -10.92
CA THR A 188 17.23 -27.03 -9.46
C THR A 188 16.03 -26.25 -8.99
N VAL A 189 15.38 -26.72 -7.94
CA VAL A 189 14.18 -26.13 -7.35
C VAL A 189 14.39 -25.90 -5.86
N LEU A 190 13.62 -24.99 -5.28
CA LEU A 190 13.70 -24.64 -3.88
C LEU A 190 12.81 -25.57 -3.05
N LYS A 191 13.41 -26.28 -2.08
CA LYS A 191 12.69 -27.11 -1.12
C LYS A 191 12.56 -26.41 0.23
N VAL A 192 11.37 -26.46 0.80
CA VAL A 192 11.03 -25.95 2.14
C VAL A 192 10.12 -26.93 2.88
N THR A 193 9.95 -26.71 4.17
CA THR A 193 8.91 -27.40 4.97
C THR A 193 7.76 -26.43 5.22
N VAL A 194 6.53 -26.91 5.08
CA VAL A 194 5.32 -26.12 5.35
C VAL A 194 4.44 -26.80 6.39
N ASP A 195 3.96 -26.00 7.34
CA ASP A 195 2.90 -26.36 8.27
C ASP A 195 1.64 -25.61 7.87
N LEU A 196 0.56 -26.32 7.59
CA LEU A 196 -0.74 -25.73 7.30
C LEU A 196 -1.57 -25.58 8.58
N LYS A 197 -2.50 -24.61 8.59
CA LYS A 197 -3.40 -24.37 9.74
C LYS A 197 -4.34 -25.54 10.04
N ASN A 198 -4.58 -26.42 9.06
CA ASN A 198 -5.34 -27.65 9.25
C ASN A 198 -4.55 -28.75 9.99
N GLY A 199 -3.27 -28.49 10.33
CA GLY A 199 -2.36 -29.41 11.01
C GLY A 199 -1.53 -30.29 10.08
N GLU A 200 -1.68 -30.17 8.77
CA GLU A 200 -0.83 -30.90 7.81
C GLU A 200 0.59 -30.33 7.81
N HIS A 201 1.56 -31.25 7.70
CA HIS A 201 2.98 -30.96 7.63
C HIS A 201 3.55 -31.60 6.38
N HIS A 202 4.22 -30.81 5.52
CA HIS A 202 4.77 -31.30 4.26
C HIS A 202 6.14 -30.74 3.98
N ASP A 203 7.05 -31.62 3.54
CA ASP A 203 8.23 -31.23 2.78
C ASP A 203 7.82 -31.02 1.32
N VAL A 204 7.99 -29.82 0.81
CA VAL A 204 7.54 -29.44 -0.53
C VAL A 204 8.61 -28.72 -1.31
N VAL A 205 8.47 -28.79 -2.62
CA VAL A 205 9.19 -27.96 -3.56
C VAL A 205 8.32 -26.75 -3.91
N LEU A 206 8.93 -25.57 -3.95
CA LEU A 206 8.30 -24.37 -4.48
C LEU A 206 8.21 -24.52 -6.00
N ALA A 207 7.06 -24.98 -6.51
CA ALA A 207 6.89 -25.34 -7.91
C ALA A 207 7.10 -24.17 -8.87
N ASP A 208 6.89 -22.93 -8.41
CA ASP A 208 7.18 -21.73 -9.19
C ASP A 208 8.68 -21.54 -9.48
N SER A 209 9.57 -22.12 -8.65
CA SER A 209 11.02 -22.12 -8.91
C SER A 209 11.42 -22.96 -10.12
N CYS A 210 10.55 -23.84 -10.60
CA CYS A 210 10.77 -24.66 -11.81
C CYS A 210 10.96 -23.81 -13.09
N THR A 211 10.49 -22.59 -13.08
CA THR A 211 10.59 -21.67 -14.24
C THR A 211 11.90 -20.87 -14.26
N GLY A 212 12.79 -21.07 -13.29
CA GLY A 212 14.03 -20.29 -13.15
C GLY A 212 13.80 -18.86 -12.67
N VAL A 213 12.65 -18.57 -12.08
CA VAL A 213 12.35 -17.28 -11.44
C VAL A 213 12.85 -17.28 -9.99
N TYR A 214 13.21 -16.11 -9.49
CA TYR A 214 13.45 -15.92 -8.07
C TYR A 214 12.11 -15.83 -7.35
N LEU A 215 12.04 -16.48 -6.20
CA LEU A 215 10.87 -16.43 -5.32
C LEU A 215 11.24 -15.65 -4.06
N ASP A 216 10.42 -14.64 -3.80
CA ASP A 216 10.55 -13.75 -2.65
C ASP A 216 9.27 -13.79 -1.80
N PHE A 217 9.44 -13.55 -0.52
CA PHE A 217 8.34 -13.13 0.34
C PHE A 217 8.42 -11.62 0.51
N SER A 218 7.31 -10.92 0.35
CA SER A 218 7.27 -9.46 0.34
C SER A 218 6.11 -8.91 1.14
N GLY A 219 6.25 -7.66 1.55
CA GLY A 219 5.18 -6.92 2.20
C GLY A 219 5.70 -5.66 2.88
N ARG A 220 4.80 -4.93 3.51
CA ARG A 220 5.14 -3.73 4.24
C ARG A 220 5.65 -4.09 5.63
N ASN A 221 6.88 -3.72 5.96
CA ASN A 221 7.43 -3.87 7.31
C ASN A 221 6.57 -3.09 8.30
N HIS A 222 6.07 -3.77 9.33
CA HIS A 222 5.14 -3.22 10.31
C HIS A 222 5.72 -2.01 11.05
N LEU A 223 6.99 -2.06 11.43
CA LEU A 223 7.64 -1.00 12.19
C LEU A 223 7.99 0.20 11.32
N THR A 224 8.66 -0.03 10.18
CA THR A 224 9.20 1.06 9.35
C THR A 224 8.22 1.59 8.31
N GLY A 225 7.17 0.82 7.97
CA GLY A 225 6.24 1.13 6.90
C GLY A 225 6.82 1.00 5.49
N GLN A 226 8.08 0.61 5.36
CA GLN A 226 8.73 0.39 4.06
C GLN A 226 8.38 -0.98 3.50
N PHE A 227 8.34 -1.10 2.18
CA PHE A 227 8.16 -2.38 1.51
C PHE A 227 9.48 -3.15 1.53
N VAL A 228 9.42 -4.42 1.93
CA VAL A 228 10.57 -5.33 2.01
C VAL A 228 10.35 -6.53 1.11
N TYR A 229 11.45 -7.06 0.59
CA TYR A 229 11.52 -8.27 -0.21
C TYR A 229 12.63 -9.14 0.37
N THR A 230 12.35 -10.41 0.58
CA THR A 230 13.35 -11.37 1.06
C THR A 230 13.24 -12.66 0.26
N ARG A 231 14.34 -13.09 -0.32
CA ARG A 231 14.42 -14.34 -1.09
C ARG A 231 14.20 -15.54 -0.19
N PHE A 232 13.55 -16.55 -0.70
CA PHE A 232 13.28 -17.77 0.06
C PHE A 232 14.56 -18.45 0.53
N GLU A 233 15.69 -18.35 -0.20
CA GLU A 233 16.99 -18.85 0.21
C GLU A 233 17.54 -18.15 1.47
N ASP A 234 17.14 -16.91 1.70
CA ASP A 234 17.56 -16.12 2.86
C ASP A 234 16.57 -16.23 4.03
N ILE A 235 15.41 -16.85 3.84
CA ILE A 235 14.38 -16.98 4.88
C ILE A 235 14.62 -18.25 5.68
N GLN A 236 14.81 -18.10 6.98
CA GLN A 236 14.86 -19.20 7.92
C GLN A 236 13.47 -19.67 8.34
N GLU A 237 12.54 -18.75 8.51
CA GLU A 237 11.17 -19.05 8.95
C GLU A 237 10.21 -17.92 8.62
N ILE A 238 8.99 -18.27 8.20
CA ILE A 238 7.83 -17.38 8.15
C ILE A 238 6.75 -17.97 9.04
N VAL A 239 6.21 -17.17 9.97
CA VAL A 239 5.10 -17.56 10.85
C VAL A 239 3.90 -16.66 10.54
N PHE A 240 2.80 -17.28 10.14
CA PHE A 240 1.55 -16.61 9.83
C PHE A 240 0.63 -16.56 11.08
N PRO A 241 -0.20 -15.51 11.23
CA PRO A 241 -1.11 -15.36 12.36
C PRO A 241 -2.32 -16.30 12.32
#